data_f4ea47631b5b3d19a35c193fd06a4f11
#
_entry.id   f4ea47631b5b3d19a35c193fd06a4f11
#
_cell.length_a   1.000
_cell.length_b   1.000
_cell.length_c   1.000
_cell.angle_alpha   90.00
_cell.angle_beta   90.00
_cell.angle_gamma   90.00
#
_symmetry.space_group_name_H-M   'P 1'
#
loop_
_entity.id
_entity.type
_entity.pdbx_description
1 polymer ?
#
loop_
_entity_poly.entity_id
_entity_poly.type
_entity_poly.pdbx_seq_one_letter_code
_entity_poly.pdbx_strand_id
1 'polypeptide(L)'
;MSEKQLLTVGYDWQQDSVSSSVDYPEDSRYNHGLFAQYLLHAGRHEWQLGLRHDDNEAYGEHTTGSVGYGYALTDSISLASSYGTAFSAPTFNQLYFPGYGNPDIQAETSRNIEVGLRGQHRWGSWSANAFRNDIDDMIASVRVGGVSMAENVDKARITGLELEVLTQQLGWNWQANLTLQDPENRSSSANDDLLLRRVPEQIFNLDVDRRFGRIGLGASVHAEGRRWDNATNTNDLHGYNTVELRAEYWLSHAWRVQARVSNLFDNEYETAATYTQPGRAGYLTLRYQPL
;
A
#
# COMPACT_ATOMS: atom_id res chain seq x y z
N MET A 1 32.93 -3.73 -13.99
CA MET A 1 32.39 -3.94 -12.66
C MET A 1 32.46 -5.43 -12.35
N SER A 2 32.89 -5.82 -11.16
CA SER A 2 32.90 -7.24 -10.78
C SER A 2 31.48 -7.72 -10.55
N GLU A 3 31.16 -8.95 -10.94
CA GLU A 3 29.90 -9.60 -10.60
C GLU A 3 29.79 -9.69 -9.08
N LYS A 4 28.62 -9.29 -8.56
CA LYS A 4 28.28 -9.45 -7.15
C LYS A 4 27.07 -10.34 -7.04
N GLN A 5 27.19 -11.35 -6.22
CA GLN A 5 26.13 -12.32 -5.97
C GLN A 5 25.87 -12.39 -4.46
N LEU A 6 24.61 -12.49 -4.08
CA LEU A 6 24.20 -12.68 -2.70
C LEU A 6 23.07 -13.70 -2.67
N LEU A 7 23.29 -14.78 -1.94
CA LEU A 7 22.25 -15.74 -1.61
C LEU A 7 21.90 -15.59 -0.13
N THR A 8 20.62 -15.38 0.14
CA THR A 8 20.05 -15.38 1.50
C THR A 8 19.07 -16.52 1.61
N VAL A 9 19.21 -17.32 2.67
CA VAL A 9 18.26 -18.39 3.01
C VAL A 9 17.83 -18.18 4.45
N GLY A 10 16.56 -18.34 4.73
CA GLY A 10 16.04 -18.14 6.07
C GLY A 10 14.84 -19.01 6.37
N TYR A 11 14.58 -19.14 7.65
CA TYR A 11 13.42 -19.81 8.21
C TYR A 11 12.78 -18.89 9.24
N ASP A 12 11.47 -18.71 9.14
CA ASP A 12 10.65 -17.95 10.07
C ASP A 12 9.66 -18.90 10.77
N TRP A 13 9.46 -18.65 12.05
CA TRP A 13 8.34 -19.20 12.79
C TRP A 13 7.55 -18.05 13.39
N GLN A 14 6.25 -18.08 13.23
CA GLN A 14 5.34 -17.04 13.72
C GLN A 14 4.16 -17.71 14.42
N GLN A 15 3.75 -17.15 15.54
CA GLN A 15 2.49 -17.49 16.19
C GLN A 15 1.61 -16.24 16.28
N ASP A 16 0.40 -16.33 15.75
CA ASP A 16 -0.65 -15.33 15.90
C ASP A 16 -1.63 -15.78 16.97
N SER A 17 -2.11 -14.86 17.78
CA SER A 17 -3.17 -15.14 18.77
C SER A 17 -4.15 -13.99 18.85
N VAL A 18 -5.41 -14.30 19.13
CA VAL A 18 -6.49 -13.33 19.39
C VAL A 18 -6.96 -13.43 20.82
N SER A 19 -7.13 -12.27 21.47
CA SER A 19 -7.77 -12.17 22.78
C SER A 19 -8.97 -11.20 22.66
N SER A 20 -10.16 -11.65 23.03
CA SER A 20 -11.39 -10.91 22.83
C SER A 20 -12.40 -11.21 23.96
N SER A 21 -13.42 -10.35 24.12
CA SER A 21 -14.60 -10.63 24.93
C SER A 21 -15.58 -11.60 24.27
N VAL A 22 -15.31 -12.01 23.02
CA VAL A 22 -16.08 -12.99 22.26
C VAL A 22 -15.25 -14.26 22.17
N ASP A 23 -15.87 -15.41 22.39
CA ASP A 23 -15.20 -16.72 22.30
C ASP A 23 -14.97 -17.10 20.84
N TYR A 24 -13.73 -17.40 20.50
CA TYR A 24 -13.31 -17.93 19.21
C TYR A 24 -13.09 -19.44 19.35
N PRO A 25 -13.56 -20.28 18.40
CA PRO A 25 -13.27 -21.72 18.40
C PRO A 25 -11.76 -22.00 18.35
N GLU A 26 -11.02 -21.18 17.60
CA GLU A 26 -9.57 -21.18 17.50
C GLU A 26 -9.05 -19.79 17.78
N ASP A 27 -8.20 -19.63 18.78
CA ASP A 27 -7.68 -18.35 19.26
C ASP A 27 -6.19 -18.12 18.96
N SER A 28 -5.53 -19.14 18.42
CA SER A 28 -4.13 -19.08 18.03
C SER A 28 -3.87 -19.93 16.79
N ARG A 29 -2.80 -19.61 16.08
CA ARG A 29 -2.28 -20.38 14.95
C ARG A 29 -0.80 -20.11 14.76
N TYR A 30 -0.08 -21.06 14.19
CA TYR A 30 1.32 -20.85 13.84
C TYR A 30 1.57 -21.05 12.35
N ASN A 31 2.66 -20.45 11.90
CA ASN A 31 3.15 -20.51 10.52
C ASN A 31 4.64 -20.83 10.51
N HIS A 32 5.03 -21.71 9.63
CA HIS A 32 6.43 -22.03 9.33
C HIS A 32 6.75 -21.56 7.93
N GLY A 33 7.72 -20.67 7.78
CA GLY A 33 8.14 -20.10 6.49
C GLY A 33 9.59 -20.45 6.17
N LEU A 34 9.85 -21.06 5.03
CA LEU A 34 11.18 -21.27 4.48
C LEU A 34 11.34 -20.43 3.24
N PHE A 35 12.43 -19.65 3.14
CA PHE A 35 12.65 -18.80 1.99
C PHE A 35 14.10 -18.78 1.50
N ALA A 36 14.25 -18.49 0.22
CA ALA A 36 15.52 -18.20 -0.41
C ALA A 36 15.41 -16.97 -1.32
N GLN A 37 16.42 -16.11 -1.29
CA GLN A 37 16.55 -14.95 -2.16
C GLN A 37 17.94 -14.95 -2.81
N TYR A 38 18.01 -14.70 -4.10
CA TYR A 38 19.24 -14.57 -4.85
C TYR A 38 19.28 -13.24 -5.59
N LEU A 39 20.37 -12.49 -5.37
CA LEU A 39 20.67 -11.22 -6.05
C LEU A 39 21.90 -11.41 -6.92
N LEU A 40 21.85 -10.92 -8.15
CA LEU A 40 22.97 -10.94 -9.10
C LEU A 40 23.11 -9.57 -9.77
N HIS A 41 24.27 -8.96 -9.64
CA HIS A 41 24.67 -7.78 -10.41
C HIS A 41 25.76 -8.18 -11.42
N ALA A 42 25.45 -8.08 -12.69
CA ALA A 42 26.36 -8.42 -13.79
C ALA A 42 26.39 -7.29 -14.82
N GLY A 43 27.41 -6.43 -14.74
CA GLY A 43 27.55 -5.28 -15.62
C GLY A 43 26.40 -4.27 -15.47
N ARG A 44 25.55 -4.17 -16.51
CA ARG A 44 24.34 -3.30 -16.51
C ARG A 44 23.08 -4.03 -16.09
N HIS A 45 23.17 -5.31 -15.77
CA HIS A 45 22.06 -6.18 -15.44
C HIS A 45 22.00 -6.41 -13.94
N GLU A 46 20.81 -6.38 -13.39
CA GLU A 46 20.48 -6.74 -12.02
C GLU A 46 19.34 -7.76 -12.03
N TRP A 47 19.52 -8.85 -11.30
CA TRP A 47 18.51 -9.88 -11.14
C TRP A 47 18.21 -10.11 -9.67
N GLN A 48 16.93 -10.25 -9.36
CA GLN A 48 16.46 -10.65 -8.05
C GLN A 48 15.50 -11.83 -8.22
N LEU A 49 15.79 -12.93 -7.55
CA LEU A 49 14.93 -14.10 -7.52
C LEU A 49 14.54 -14.38 -6.08
N GLY A 50 13.28 -14.68 -5.83
CA GLY A 50 12.75 -15.04 -4.53
C GLY A 50 11.84 -16.25 -4.61
N LEU A 51 11.93 -17.13 -3.62
CA LEU A 51 11.03 -18.24 -3.42
C LEU A 51 10.75 -18.38 -1.93
N ARG A 52 9.48 -18.59 -1.56
CA ARG A 52 9.05 -18.81 -0.20
C ARG A 52 7.98 -19.90 -0.16
N HIS A 53 8.08 -20.74 0.85
CA HIS A 53 7.09 -21.75 1.17
C HIS A 53 6.64 -21.55 2.62
N ASP A 54 5.35 -21.39 2.81
CA ASP A 54 4.70 -21.23 4.11
C ASP A 54 3.79 -22.44 4.36
N ASP A 55 3.86 -22.98 5.57
CA ASP A 55 2.96 -24.01 6.08
C ASP A 55 2.26 -23.46 7.33
N ASN A 56 0.96 -23.20 7.18
CA ASN A 56 0.14 -22.58 8.22
C ASN A 56 -0.93 -23.54 8.72
N GLU A 57 -1.06 -23.59 10.04
CA GLU A 57 -2.01 -24.45 10.74
C GLU A 57 -3.47 -24.24 10.32
N ALA A 58 -3.85 -23.00 10.00
CA ALA A 58 -5.26 -22.64 9.76
C ALA A 58 -5.66 -22.63 8.28
N TYR A 59 -4.74 -22.32 7.34
CA TYR A 59 -5.06 -22.14 5.92
C TYR A 59 -4.12 -22.91 4.98
N GLY A 60 -3.28 -23.83 5.53
CA GLY A 60 -2.49 -24.79 4.76
C GLY A 60 -1.22 -24.22 4.14
N GLU A 61 -0.74 -24.91 3.11
CA GLU A 61 0.54 -24.63 2.45
C GLU A 61 0.38 -23.62 1.32
N HIS A 62 1.28 -22.63 1.28
CA HIS A 62 1.37 -21.65 0.19
C HIS A 62 2.80 -21.47 -0.28
N THR A 63 3.00 -21.53 -1.60
CA THR A 63 4.30 -21.23 -2.21
C THR A 63 4.20 -20.00 -3.06
N THR A 64 5.06 -19.00 -2.77
CA THR A 64 5.14 -17.74 -3.49
C THR A 64 6.53 -17.55 -4.08
N GLY A 65 6.60 -16.81 -5.19
CA GLY A 65 7.87 -16.53 -5.84
C GLY A 65 7.88 -15.17 -6.51
N SER A 66 9.09 -14.67 -6.75
CA SER A 66 9.29 -13.40 -7.45
C SER A 66 10.52 -13.43 -8.34
N VAL A 67 10.43 -12.69 -9.44
CA VAL A 67 11.54 -12.40 -10.35
C VAL A 67 11.56 -10.91 -10.59
N GLY A 68 12.68 -10.26 -10.30
CA GLY A 68 12.97 -8.88 -10.65
C GLY A 68 14.12 -8.79 -11.64
N TYR A 69 14.00 -7.87 -12.58
CA TYR A 69 15.06 -7.57 -13.53
C TYR A 69 15.22 -6.07 -13.68
N GLY A 70 16.47 -5.61 -13.53
CA GLY A 70 16.90 -4.24 -13.76
C GLY A 70 17.93 -4.16 -14.89
N TYR A 71 17.83 -3.11 -15.70
CA TYR A 71 18.81 -2.83 -16.75
C TYR A 71 19.17 -1.34 -16.78
N ALA A 72 20.44 -1.03 -16.59
CA ALA A 72 20.94 0.35 -16.72
C ALA A 72 21.02 0.74 -18.20
N LEU A 73 20.01 1.46 -18.69
CA LEU A 73 19.93 1.99 -20.05
C LEU A 73 21.03 3.01 -20.30
N THR A 74 21.20 3.91 -19.34
CA THR A 74 22.28 4.91 -19.29
C THR A 74 22.84 4.96 -17.85
N ASP A 75 23.79 5.87 -17.61
CA ASP A 75 24.30 6.09 -16.23
C ASP A 75 23.25 6.73 -15.30
N SER A 76 22.18 7.30 -15.85
CA SER A 76 21.15 8.01 -15.11
C SER A 76 19.74 7.46 -15.29
N ILE A 77 19.52 6.50 -16.18
CA ILE A 77 18.20 5.91 -16.45
C ILE A 77 18.30 4.40 -16.42
N SER A 78 17.39 3.75 -15.69
CA SER A 78 17.25 2.30 -15.63
C SER A 78 15.83 1.85 -15.95
N LEU A 79 15.72 0.71 -16.60
CA LEU A 79 14.51 -0.09 -16.73
C LEU A 79 14.44 -1.03 -15.52
N ALA A 80 13.24 -1.18 -14.96
CA ALA A 80 12.94 -2.20 -13.95
C ALA A 80 11.70 -2.97 -14.39
N SER A 81 11.71 -4.28 -14.18
CA SER A 81 10.53 -5.11 -14.37
C SER A 81 10.46 -6.16 -13.28
N SER A 82 9.27 -6.52 -12.86
CA SER A 82 9.06 -7.56 -11.87
C SER A 82 7.81 -8.38 -12.17
N TYR A 83 7.86 -9.62 -11.74
CA TYR A 83 6.73 -10.51 -11.61
C TYR A 83 6.79 -11.17 -10.23
N GLY A 84 5.67 -11.23 -9.54
CA GLY A 84 5.59 -11.86 -8.23
C GLY A 84 4.22 -12.46 -7.97
N THR A 85 4.19 -13.47 -7.11
CA THR A 85 2.99 -14.03 -6.54
C THR A 85 2.97 -13.76 -5.04
N ALA A 86 1.79 -13.56 -4.47
CA ALA A 86 1.61 -13.39 -3.04
C ALA A 86 0.31 -14.07 -2.60
N PHE A 87 0.15 -14.26 -1.31
CA PHE A 87 -1.11 -14.65 -0.70
C PHE A 87 -1.42 -13.78 0.52
N SER A 88 -2.71 -13.65 0.85
CA SER A 88 -3.19 -12.95 2.03
C SER A 88 -4.02 -13.92 2.87
N ALA A 89 -3.53 -14.18 4.08
CA ALA A 89 -4.18 -15.11 5.00
C ALA A 89 -5.53 -14.56 5.49
N PRO A 90 -6.57 -15.39 5.63
CA PRO A 90 -7.79 -14.99 6.31
C PRO A 90 -7.50 -14.57 7.75
N THR A 91 -8.17 -13.54 8.23
CA THR A 91 -8.08 -13.12 9.64
C THR A 91 -8.88 -14.04 10.54
N PHE A 92 -8.60 -14.03 11.86
CA PHE A 92 -9.42 -14.76 12.83
C PHE A 92 -10.91 -14.37 12.76
N ASN A 93 -11.20 -13.09 12.51
CA ASN A 93 -12.59 -12.64 12.35
C ASN A 93 -13.26 -13.25 11.12
N GLN A 94 -12.56 -13.34 10.01
CA GLN A 94 -13.07 -13.92 8.77
C GLN A 94 -13.29 -15.42 8.89
N LEU A 95 -12.47 -16.12 9.69
CA LEU A 95 -12.60 -17.56 9.91
C LEU A 95 -13.61 -17.88 11.03
N TYR A 96 -13.56 -17.18 12.17
CA TYR A 96 -14.13 -17.71 13.41
C TYR A 96 -15.02 -16.74 14.18
N PHE A 97 -15.22 -15.46 13.72
CA PHE A 97 -16.07 -14.54 14.46
C PHE A 97 -17.53 -15.03 14.48
N PRO A 98 -18.18 -15.17 15.67
CA PRO A 98 -19.54 -15.71 15.77
C PRO A 98 -20.56 -14.96 14.91
N GLY A 99 -21.28 -15.70 14.05
CA GLY A 99 -22.29 -15.16 13.16
C GLY A 99 -21.77 -14.41 11.93
N TYR A 100 -20.46 -14.37 11.72
CA TYR A 100 -19.83 -13.76 10.55
C TYR A 100 -18.75 -14.65 9.92
N GLY A 101 -17.98 -15.34 10.75
CA GLY A 101 -16.85 -16.14 10.31
C GLY A 101 -17.26 -17.35 9.49
N ASN A 102 -16.41 -17.74 8.58
CA ASN A 102 -16.54 -18.92 7.74
C ASN A 102 -15.21 -19.68 7.73
N PRO A 103 -15.11 -20.83 8.41
CA PRO A 103 -13.88 -21.61 8.47
C PRO A 103 -13.44 -22.23 7.13
N ASP A 104 -14.34 -22.28 6.14
CA ASP A 104 -14.09 -22.91 4.84
C ASP A 104 -13.44 -21.94 3.81
N ILE A 105 -13.26 -20.67 4.16
CA ILE A 105 -12.62 -19.71 3.26
C ILE A 105 -11.12 -20.00 3.10
N GLN A 106 -10.64 -19.78 1.88
CA GLN A 106 -9.24 -19.94 1.50
C GLN A 106 -8.50 -18.60 1.57
N ALA A 107 -7.17 -18.68 1.58
CA ALA A 107 -6.33 -17.48 1.44
C ALA A 107 -6.53 -16.83 0.06
N GLU A 108 -6.57 -15.51 0.05
CA GLU A 108 -6.52 -14.75 -1.21
C GLU A 108 -5.15 -14.96 -1.87
N THR A 109 -5.12 -15.08 -3.18
CA THR A 109 -3.87 -15.15 -3.94
C THR A 109 -3.77 -14.02 -4.94
N SER A 110 -2.54 -13.58 -5.24
CA SER A 110 -2.34 -12.53 -6.22
C SER A 110 -1.13 -12.76 -7.11
N ARG A 111 -1.19 -12.16 -8.30
CA ARG A 111 -0.10 -12.10 -9.28
C ARG A 111 0.09 -10.65 -9.69
N ASN A 112 1.30 -10.15 -9.50
CA ASN A 112 1.65 -8.79 -9.86
C ASN A 112 2.70 -8.77 -10.96
N ILE A 113 2.50 -7.90 -11.95
CA ILE A 113 3.46 -7.60 -13.01
C ILE A 113 3.68 -6.09 -13.01
N GLU A 114 4.95 -5.70 -13.01
CA GLU A 114 5.34 -4.29 -13.08
C GLU A 114 6.44 -4.09 -14.13
N VAL A 115 6.35 -2.96 -14.83
CA VAL A 115 7.41 -2.47 -15.71
C VAL A 115 7.53 -0.96 -15.53
N GLY A 116 8.75 -0.49 -15.27
CA GLY A 116 8.97 0.92 -15.02
C GLY A 116 10.33 1.44 -15.46
N LEU A 117 10.39 2.75 -15.54
CA LEU A 117 11.62 3.50 -15.76
C LEU A 117 11.93 4.32 -14.51
N ARG A 118 13.19 4.40 -14.15
CA ARG A 118 13.71 5.22 -13.05
C ARG A 118 14.81 6.10 -13.55
N GLY A 119 14.76 7.37 -13.21
CA GLY A 119 15.80 8.33 -13.54
C GLY A 119 16.43 8.93 -12.29
N GLN A 120 17.76 9.06 -12.27
CA GLN A 120 18.53 9.73 -11.23
C GLN A 120 19.38 10.81 -11.89
N HIS A 121 19.12 12.07 -11.54
CA HIS A 121 19.77 13.23 -12.15
C HIS A 121 20.29 14.18 -11.07
N ARG A 122 21.07 15.18 -11.45
CA ARG A 122 21.54 16.21 -10.50
C ARG A 122 20.41 17.03 -9.90
N TRP A 123 19.28 17.18 -10.60
CA TRP A 123 18.12 17.94 -10.14
C TRP A 123 17.17 17.11 -9.28
N GLY A 124 17.30 15.79 -9.24
CA GLY A 124 16.43 14.88 -8.48
C GLY A 124 16.26 13.52 -9.14
N SER A 125 15.27 12.79 -8.67
CA SER A 125 14.89 11.48 -9.18
C SER A 125 13.44 11.45 -9.62
N TRP A 126 13.12 10.52 -10.51
CA TRP A 126 11.77 10.24 -10.94
C TRP A 126 11.58 8.74 -11.22
N SER A 127 10.37 8.28 -11.11
CA SER A 127 9.96 6.96 -11.57
C SER A 127 8.60 7.01 -12.27
N ALA A 128 8.43 6.09 -13.22
CA ALA A 128 7.16 5.85 -13.89
C ALA A 128 6.99 4.33 -14.01
N ASN A 129 5.99 3.76 -13.33
CA ASN A 129 5.74 2.33 -13.28
C ASN A 129 4.33 2.05 -13.80
N ALA A 130 4.21 1.15 -14.76
CA ALA A 130 2.95 0.54 -15.14
C ALA A 130 2.82 -0.81 -14.41
N PHE A 131 1.68 -1.08 -13.83
CA PHE A 131 1.44 -2.29 -13.07
C PHE A 131 0.10 -2.95 -13.41
N ARG A 132 0.05 -4.24 -13.15
CA ARG A 132 -1.18 -5.03 -13.13
C ARG A 132 -1.11 -6.04 -11.99
N ASN A 133 -2.13 -6.00 -11.14
CA ASN A 133 -2.34 -6.94 -10.05
C ASN A 133 -3.65 -7.70 -10.29
N ASP A 134 -3.56 -9.03 -10.48
CA ASP A 134 -4.70 -9.93 -10.53
C ASP A 134 -4.82 -10.63 -9.18
N ILE A 135 -6.00 -10.54 -8.56
CA ILE A 135 -6.32 -11.16 -7.26
C ILE A 135 -7.39 -12.20 -7.47
N ASP A 136 -7.13 -13.41 -7.01
CA ASP A 136 -8.08 -14.53 -7.01
C ASP A 136 -8.51 -14.84 -5.56
N ASP A 137 -9.72 -15.37 -5.39
CA ASP A 137 -10.30 -15.79 -4.11
C ASP A 137 -10.40 -14.66 -3.07
N MET A 138 -10.67 -13.42 -3.54
CA MET A 138 -10.78 -12.26 -2.67
C MET A 138 -11.86 -12.47 -1.60
N ILE A 139 -11.52 -12.22 -0.34
CA ILE A 139 -12.43 -12.40 0.79
C ILE A 139 -13.26 -11.12 0.98
N ALA A 140 -14.57 -11.26 0.86
CA ALA A 140 -15.50 -10.15 1.08
C ALA A 140 -16.63 -10.53 2.04
N SER A 141 -17.26 -9.51 2.62
CA SER A 141 -18.48 -9.69 3.40
C SER A 141 -19.67 -9.74 2.44
N VAL A 142 -20.32 -10.90 2.37
CA VAL A 142 -21.53 -11.10 1.59
C VAL A 142 -22.75 -11.27 2.50
N ARG A 143 -23.93 -10.97 2.00
CA ARG A 143 -25.18 -11.11 2.75
C ARG A 143 -25.94 -12.34 2.25
N VAL A 144 -25.92 -13.41 3.05
CA VAL A 144 -26.62 -14.65 2.77
C VAL A 144 -27.79 -14.80 3.75
N GLY A 145 -29.01 -14.87 3.23
CA GLY A 145 -30.20 -15.02 4.10
C GLY A 145 -30.43 -13.89 5.12
N GLY A 146 -29.87 -12.70 4.86
CA GLY A 146 -29.98 -11.55 5.77
C GLY A 146 -28.83 -11.42 6.79
N VAL A 147 -27.94 -12.40 6.88
CA VAL A 147 -26.74 -12.41 7.73
C VAL A 147 -25.51 -12.08 6.88
N SER A 148 -24.61 -11.23 7.39
CA SER A 148 -23.31 -10.99 6.74
C SER A 148 -22.36 -12.12 7.11
N MET A 149 -21.66 -12.66 6.12
CA MET A 149 -20.69 -13.75 6.28
C MET A 149 -19.45 -13.47 5.44
N ALA A 150 -18.28 -13.95 5.88
CA ALA A 150 -17.06 -13.91 5.08
C ALA A 150 -17.09 -15.02 4.02
N GLU A 151 -16.81 -14.70 2.77
CA GLU A 151 -16.73 -15.65 1.67
C GLU A 151 -15.62 -15.26 0.68
N ASN A 152 -15.04 -16.27 0.02
CA ASN A 152 -14.22 -16.02 -1.17
C ASN A 152 -15.18 -15.78 -2.34
N VAL A 153 -15.31 -14.53 -2.73
CA VAL A 153 -16.40 -14.19 -3.66
C VAL A 153 -15.90 -13.89 -5.04
N ASP A 154 -14.66 -13.43 -5.21
CA ASP A 154 -14.40 -12.71 -6.41
C ASP A 154 -12.94 -12.72 -6.86
N LYS A 155 -12.80 -12.34 -8.12
CA LYS A 155 -11.55 -11.96 -8.75
C LYS A 155 -11.53 -10.45 -8.89
N ALA A 156 -10.38 -9.86 -8.65
CA ALA A 156 -10.17 -8.44 -8.89
C ALA A 156 -8.96 -8.24 -9.79
N ARG A 157 -9.00 -7.16 -10.55
CA ARG A 157 -7.85 -6.70 -11.34
C ARG A 157 -7.66 -5.23 -11.11
N ILE A 158 -6.42 -4.85 -10.77
CA ILE A 158 -6.04 -3.45 -10.67
C ILE A 158 -4.91 -3.21 -11.66
N THR A 159 -5.18 -2.39 -12.68
CA THR A 159 -4.16 -1.93 -13.63
C THR A 159 -3.92 -0.45 -13.42
N GLY A 160 -2.67 0.01 -13.56
CA GLY A 160 -2.42 1.42 -13.34
C GLY A 160 -1.05 1.90 -13.76
N LEU A 161 -0.88 3.19 -13.55
CA LEU A 161 0.36 3.94 -13.74
C LEU A 161 0.66 4.71 -12.45
N GLU A 162 1.87 4.57 -11.95
CA GLU A 162 2.41 5.35 -10.84
C GLU A 162 3.55 6.23 -11.33
N LEU A 163 3.48 7.51 -11.00
CA LEU A 163 4.50 8.50 -11.28
C LEU A 163 5.00 9.09 -9.97
N GLU A 164 6.31 9.19 -9.80
CA GLU A 164 6.93 9.85 -8.66
C GLU A 164 8.03 10.80 -9.13
N VAL A 165 8.13 11.94 -8.46
CA VAL A 165 9.23 12.91 -8.64
C VAL A 165 9.70 13.39 -7.28
N LEU A 166 11.01 13.32 -7.07
CA LEU A 166 11.71 13.87 -5.90
C LEU A 166 12.74 14.86 -6.41
N THR A 167 12.66 16.10 -5.97
CA THR A 167 13.62 17.13 -6.43
C THR A 167 13.91 18.16 -5.37
N GLN A 168 15.08 18.78 -5.46
CA GLN A 168 15.43 19.95 -4.66
C GLN A 168 15.68 21.13 -5.59
N GLN A 169 14.74 22.08 -5.59
CA GLN A 169 14.83 23.28 -6.42
C GLN A 169 14.64 24.53 -5.60
N LEU A 170 15.46 25.54 -5.85
CA LEU A 170 15.42 26.83 -5.14
C LEU A 170 15.49 26.70 -3.61
N GLY A 171 16.14 25.63 -3.12
CA GLY A 171 16.26 25.32 -1.69
C GLY A 171 15.00 24.70 -1.06
N TRP A 172 13.99 24.37 -1.85
CA TRP A 172 12.81 23.57 -1.45
C TRP A 172 12.99 22.13 -1.85
N ASN A 173 12.59 21.21 -0.97
CA ASN A 173 12.41 19.79 -1.29
C ASN A 173 10.99 19.61 -1.80
N TRP A 174 10.84 18.88 -2.89
CA TRP A 174 9.56 18.58 -3.53
C TRP A 174 9.45 17.08 -3.68
N GLN A 175 8.36 16.52 -3.23
CA GLN A 175 7.98 15.14 -3.48
C GLN A 175 6.56 15.14 -4.03
N ALA A 176 6.38 14.60 -5.22
CA ALA A 176 5.07 14.44 -5.83
C ALA A 176 4.89 13.00 -6.29
N ASN A 177 3.72 12.44 -6.06
CA ASN A 177 3.32 11.17 -6.64
C ASN A 177 1.88 11.25 -7.16
N LEU A 178 1.65 10.52 -8.26
CA LEU A 178 0.36 10.39 -8.90
C LEU A 178 0.14 8.91 -9.23
N THR A 179 -0.97 8.35 -8.75
CA THR A 179 -1.46 7.03 -9.13
C THR A 179 -2.72 7.20 -9.97
N LEU A 180 -2.72 6.60 -11.15
CA LEU A 180 -3.88 6.44 -12.02
C LEU A 180 -4.14 4.96 -12.14
N GLN A 181 -5.32 4.49 -11.75
CA GLN A 181 -5.62 3.05 -11.73
C GLN A 181 -7.06 2.75 -12.11
N ASP A 182 -7.26 1.54 -12.59
CA ASP A 182 -8.55 0.96 -12.93
C ASP A 182 -8.74 -0.30 -12.08
N PRO A 183 -9.44 -0.20 -10.93
CA PRO A 183 -9.65 -1.28 -9.99
C PRO A 183 -10.97 -2.02 -10.29
N GLU A 184 -10.92 -3.00 -11.18
CA GLU A 184 -12.09 -3.74 -11.65
C GLU A 184 -12.39 -5.00 -10.83
N ASN A 185 -13.66 -5.27 -10.64
CA ASN A 185 -14.15 -6.60 -10.27
C ASN A 185 -14.12 -7.48 -11.52
N ARG A 186 -13.56 -8.69 -11.40
CA ARG A 186 -13.45 -9.67 -12.50
C ARG A 186 -14.08 -11.00 -12.13
N SER A 187 -15.03 -10.95 -11.21
CA SER A 187 -15.82 -12.11 -10.87
C SER A 187 -16.85 -12.41 -11.95
N SER A 188 -17.21 -13.68 -12.11
CA SER A 188 -18.28 -14.10 -13.02
C SER A 188 -19.70 -13.82 -12.48
N SER A 189 -19.86 -12.74 -11.72
CA SER A 189 -21.10 -12.32 -11.08
C SER A 189 -21.75 -11.13 -11.81
N ALA A 190 -22.90 -10.67 -11.31
CA ALA A 190 -23.57 -9.47 -11.82
C ALA A 190 -22.74 -8.18 -11.64
N ASN A 191 -21.65 -8.23 -10.88
CA ASN A 191 -20.73 -7.11 -10.63
C ASN A 191 -19.47 -7.18 -11.51
N ASP A 192 -19.41 -8.07 -12.50
CA ASP A 192 -18.27 -8.12 -13.44
C ASP A 192 -18.09 -6.77 -14.15
N ASP A 193 -16.83 -6.35 -14.32
CA ASP A 193 -16.43 -5.06 -14.90
C ASP A 193 -16.84 -3.82 -14.06
N LEU A 194 -17.46 -3.96 -12.88
CA LEU A 194 -17.70 -2.83 -11.99
C LEU A 194 -16.42 -2.49 -11.20
N LEU A 195 -16.29 -1.24 -10.80
CA LEU A 195 -15.15 -0.80 -9.99
C LEU A 195 -15.23 -1.36 -8.56
N LEU A 196 -14.08 -1.68 -8.01
CA LEU A 196 -13.95 -2.12 -6.62
C LEU A 196 -14.43 -1.02 -5.66
N ARG A 197 -15.18 -1.42 -4.66
CA ARG A 197 -15.69 -0.47 -3.65
C ARG A 197 -14.56 0.19 -2.89
N ARG A 198 -14.68 1.50 -2.65
CA ARG A 198 -13.77 2.34 -1.84
C ARG A 198 -12.34 2.43 -2.35
N VAL A 199 -12.11 2.06 -3.60
CA VAL A 199 -10.82 2.22 -4.27
C VAL A 199 -10.93 3.39 -5.26
N PRO A 200 -10.20 4.50 -5.08
CA PRO A 200 -10.23 5.62 -6.00
C PRO A 200 -9.42 5.30 -7.27
N GLU A 201 -9.88 5.82 -8.42
CA GLU A 201 -9.16 5.70 -9.69
C GLU A 201 -7.94 6.63 -9.79
N GLN A 202 -7.92 7.69 -8.99
CA GLN A 202 -6.89 8.72 -9.05
C GLN A 202 -6.47 9.12 -7.64
N ILE A 203 -5.17 9.14 -7.37
CA ILE A 203 -4.58 9.59 -6.10
C ILE A 203 -3.41 10.51 -6.43
N PHE A 204 -3.41 11.71 -5.87
CA PHE A 204 -2.31 12.66 -5.99
C PHE A 204 -1.83 13.11 -4.62
N ASN A 205 -0.52 13.09 -4.41
CA ASN A 205 0.11 13.66 -3.22
C ASN A 205 1.24 14.59 -3.66
N LEU A 206 1.33 15.73 -2.98
CA LEU A 206 2.43 16.67 -3.11
C LEU A 206 2.89 17.05 -1.70
N ASP A 207 4.18 16.92 -1.44
CA ASP A 207 4.82 17.42 -0.24
C ASP A 207 5.92 18.39 -0.61
N VAL A 208 5.94 19.55 0.06
CA VAL A 208 6.92 20.60 -0.18
C VAL A 208 7.43 21.10 1.14
N ASP A 209 8.74 21.14 1.34
CA ASP A 209 9.34 21.66 2.55
C ASP A 209 10.64 22.44 2.29
N ARG A 210 10.92 23.36 3.19
CA ARG A 210 12.19 24.11 3.22
C ARG A 210 12.57 24.53 4.62
N ARG A 211 13.87 24.50 4.89
CA ARG A 211 14.44 24.99 6.14
C ARG A 211 15.20 26.31 5.90
N PHE A 212 14.88 27.31 6.72
CA PHE A 212 15.53 28.62 6.79
C PHE A 212 16.21 28.81 8.16
N GLY A 213 17.43 28.33 8.29
CA GLY A 213 18.13 28.34 9.57
C GLY A 213 17.41 27.52 10.65
N ARG A 214 16.76 28.21 11.60
CA ARG A 214 15.99 27.60 12.68
C ARG A 214 14.51 27.41 12.39
N ILE A 215 14.03 27.87 11.23
CA ILE A 215 12.63 27.77 10.82
C ILE A 215 12.52 26.73 9.73
N GLY A 216 11.64 25.77 9.87
CA GLY A 216 11.19 24.88 8.83
C GLY A 216 9.75 25.22 8.44
N LEU A 217 9.46 25.24 7.14
CA LEU A 217 8.12 25.42 6.61
C LEU A 217 7.82 24.26 5.67
N GLY A 218 6.58 23.77 5.69
CA GLY A 218 6.13 22.72 4.80
C GLY A 218 4.65 22.83 4.50
N ALA A 219 4.27 22.28 3.36
CA ALA A 219 2.90 22.11 2.93
C ALA A 219 2.72 20.74 2.28
N SER A 220 1.57 20.12 2.51
CA SER A 220 1.18 18.91 1.81
C SER A 220 -0.19 19.09 1.17
N VAL A 221 -0.36 18.53 -0.01
CA VAL A 221 -1.65 18.38 -0.69
C VAL A 221 -1.90 16.90 -0.88
N HIS A 222 -3.07 16.43 -0.48
CA HIS A 222 -3.59 15.11 -0.78
C HIS A 222 -4.90 15.26 -1.55
N ALA A 223 -5.04 14.57 -2.67
CA ALA A 223 -6.27 14.57 -3.44
C ALA A 223 -6.59 13.15 -3.93
N GLU A 224 -7.84 12.76 -3.83
CA GLU A 224 -8.36 11.52 -4.36
C GLU A 224 -9.56 11.79 -5.27
N GLY A 225 -9.64 11.02 -6.35
CA GLY A 225 -10.80 10.99 -7.23
C GLY A 225 -12.03 10.38 -6.55
N ARG A 226 -13.15 10.40 -7.25
CA ARG A 226 -14.35 9.71 -6.76
C ARG A 226 -14.11 8.20 -6.62
N ARG A 227 -14.93 7.56 -5.79
CA ARG A 227 -14.96 6.10 -5.58
C ARG A 227 -16.38 5.64 -5.32
N TRP A 228 -16.64 4.36 -5.42
CA TRP A 228 -17.92 3.77 -5.08
C TRP A 228 -17.91 3.19 -3.66
N ASP A 229 -18.96 3.42 -2.87
CA ASP A 229 -19.03 2.85 -1.53
C ASP A 229 -19.52 1.39 -1.55
N ASN A 230 -20.24 0.98 -2.57
CA ASN A 230 -20.82 -0.35 -2.71
C ASN A 230 -20.36 -1.06 -3.98
N ALA A 231 -20.46 -2.40 -3.98
CA ALA A 231 -20.01 -3.24 -5.07
C ALA A 231 -20.86 -3.12 -6.35
N THR A 232 -22.05 -2.54 -6.27
CA THR A 232 -22.95 -2.34 -7.42
C THR A 232 -22.77 -0.98 -8.10
N ASN A 233 -21.80 -0.19 -7.65
CA ASN A 233 -21.49 1.14 -8.16
C ASN A 233 -22.73 2.09 -8.26
N THR A 234 -23.61 2.03 -7.27
CA THR A 234 -24.83 2.86 -7.20
C THR A 234 -24.75 3.96 -6.15
N ASN A 235 -23.78 3.90 -5.24
CA ASN A 235 -23.54 4.90 -4.21
C ASN A 235 -22.12 5.45 -4.38
N ASP A 236 -22.00 6.65 -4.95
CA ASP A 236 -20.72 7.29 -5.16
C ASP A 236 -20.28 8.17 -3.98
N LEU A 237 -19.01 8.17 -3.72
CA LEU A 237 -18.32 9.09 -2.82
C LEU A 237 -17.52 10.07 -3.67
N HIS A 238 -17.83 11.35 -3.54
CA HIS A 238 -17.16 12.40 -4.30
C HIS A 238 -15.65 12.44 -4.02
N GLY A 239 -14.88 12.80 -5.02
CA GLY A 239 -13.47 13.11 -4.85
C GLY A 239 -13.27 14.29 -3.89
N TYR A 240 -12.14 14.31 -3.21
CA TYR A 240 -11.79 15.35 -2.27
C TYR A 240 -10.32 15.72 -2.35
N ASN A 241 -9.98 16.86 -1.74
CA ASN A 241 -8.61 17.22 -1.48
C ASN A 241 -8.46 17.83 -0.07
N THR A 242 -7.28 17.68 0.50
CA THR A 242 -6.90 18.33 1.75
C THR A 242 -5.55 19.01 1.59
N VAL A 243 -5.40 20.15 2.27
CA VAL A 243 -4.12 20.86 2.37
C VAL A 243 -3.71 20.91 3.83
N GLU A 244 -2.47 20.55 4.08
CA GLU A 244 -1.83 20.67 5.38
C GLU A 244 -0.71 21.69 5.32
N LEU A 245 -0.61 22.56 6.35
CA LEU A 245 0.52 23.45 6.55
C LEU A 245 1.29 23.04 7.80
N ARG A 246 2.60 23.09 7.72
CA ARG A 246 3.53 22.80 8.81
C ARG A 246 4.53 23.93 9.00
N ALA A 247 4.81 24.24 10.25
CA ALA A 247 5.91 25.11 10.62
C ALA A 247 6.64 24.52 11.82
N GLU A 248 7.96 24.63 11.83
CA GLU A 248 8.76 24.22 12.98
C GLU A 248 9.82 25.24 13.30
N TYR A 249 10.15 25.35 14.59
CA TYR A 249 11.18 26.22 15.11
C TYR A 249 12.12 25.49 16.07
N TRP A 250 13.42 25.45 15.74
CA TRP A 250 14.45 24.85 16.60
C TRP A 250 14.88 25.87 17.67
N LEU A 251 14.37 25.67 18.91
CA LEU A 251 14.78 26.44 20.08
C LEU A 251 16.26 26.20 20.40
N SER A 252 16.69 24.92 20.29
CA SER A 252 18.08 24.49 20.46
C SER A 252 18.34 23.24 19.60
N HIS A 253 19.52 22.65 19.73
CA HIS A 253 19.81 21.35 19.07
C HIS A 253 18.93 20.20 19.58
N ALA A 254 18.46 20.27 20.84
CA ALA A 254 17.65 19.24 21.46
C ALA A 254 16.14 19.56 21.48
N TRP A 255 15.73 20.80 21.32
CA TRP A 255 14.36 21.24 21.47
C TRP A 255 13.80 21.86 20.20
N ARG A 256 12.63 21.44 19.78
CA ARG A 256 11.87 22.10 18.72
C ARG A 256 10.38 22.19 19.03
N VAL A 257 9.76 23.25 18.56
CA VAL A 257 8.30 23.45 18.54
C VAL A 257 7.83 23.22 17.10
N GLN A 258 6.75 22.48 16.96
CA GLN A 258 6.11 22.21 15.67
C GLN A 258 4.64 22.63 15.75
N ALA A 259 4.19 23.39 14.77
CA ALA A 259 2.78 23.71 14.55
C ALA A 259 2.32 23.07 13.24
N ARG A 260 1.10 22.54 13.23
CA ARG A 260 0.50 21.90 12.06
C ARG A 260 -0.99 22.27 11.99
N VAL A 261 -1.45 22.60 10.80
CA VAL A 261 -2.87 22.76 10.50
C VAL A 261 -3.21 21.76 9.41
N SER A 262 -4.04 20.77 9.73
CA SER A 262 -4.56 19.80 8.77
C SER A 262 -5.91 20.25 8.22
N ASN A 263 -6.23 19.82 7.01
CA ASN A 263 -7.45 20.17 6.29
C ASN A 263 -7.71 21.71 6.36
N LEU A 264 -6.73 22.47 5.88
CA LEU A 264 -6.70 23.95 6.00
C LEU A 264 -7.99 24.64 5.53
N PHE A 265 -8.61 24.11 4.47
CA PHE A 265 -9.81 24.67 3.87
C PHE A 265 -11.10 24.15 4.47
N ASP A 266 -11.01 23.26 5.48
CA ASP A 266 -12.17 22.68 6.18
C ASP A 266 -13.13 21.92 5.25
N ASN A 267 -12.56 21.22 4.28
CA ASN A 267 -13.35 20.43 3.35
C ASN A 267 -14.04 19.27 4.09
N GLU A 268 -15.33 19.14 3.89
CA GLU A 268 -16.10 17.98 4.36
C GLU A 268 -15.97 16.85 3.33
N TYR A 269 -15.56 15.68 3.80
CA TYR A 269 -15.39 14.52 2.93
C TYR A 269 -15.59 13.20 3.69
N GLU A 270 -15.92 12.16 2.94
CA GLU A 270 -16.10 10.80 3.43
C GLU A 270 -15.21 9.83 2.65
N THR A 271 -14.63 8.86 3.34
CA THR A 271 -13.87 7.75 2.73
C THR A 271 -14.68 6.46 2.69
N ALA A 272 -15.76 6.42 3.43
CA ALA A 272 -16.86 5.44 3.40
C ALA A 272 -18.17 6.18 3.70
N ALA A 273 -19.27 5.77 3.12
CA ALA A 273 -20.56 6.44 3.30
C ALA A 273 -20.93 6.54 4.79
N THR A 274 -21.38 7.73 5.20
CA THR A 274 -21.73 8.09 6.59
C THR A 274 -20.55 8.18 7.57
N TYR A 275 -19.31 8.03 7.12
CA TYR A 275 -18.12 8.20 7.93
C TYR A 275 -17.37 9.47 7.52
N THR A 276 -17.88 10.60 8.04
CA THR A 276 -17.24 11.92 7.85
C THR A 276 -15.83 11.95 8.45
N GLN A 277 -14.91 12.43 7.71
CA GLN A 277 -13.51 12.59 8.14
C GLN A 277 -13.32 13.90 8.92
N PRO A 278 -12.23 14.02 9.73
CA PRO A 278 -11.98 15.21 10.51
C PRO A 278 -11.89 16.47 9.65
N GLY A 279 -12.58 17.54 10.06
CA GLY A 279 -12.44 18.88 9.50
C GLY A 279 -11.09 19.50 9.84
N ARG A 280 -11.00 20.83 9.68
CA ARG A 280 -9.77 21.57 10.01
C ARG A 280 -9.38 21.39 11.47
N ALA A 281 -8.12 20.97 11.70
CA ALA A 281 -7.58 20.78 13.04
C ALA A 281 -6.18 21.39 13.17
N GLY A 282 -5.92 21.99 14.33
CA GLY A 282 -4.62 22.59 14.68
C GLY A 282 -3.91 21.76 15.75
N TYR A 283 -2.58 21.60 15.59
CA TYR A 283 -1.74 20.85 16.51
C TYR A 283 -0.52 21.69 16.87
N LEU A 284 -0.13 21.64 18.14
CA LEU A 284 1.11 22.20 18.63
C LEU A 284 1.88 21.12 19.39
N THR A 285 3.12 20.89 18.99
CA THR A 285 3.97 19.83 19.57
C THR A 285 5.29 20.43 20.04
N LEU A 286 5.66 20.15 21.29
CA LEU A 286 7.01 20.37 21.80
C LEU A 286 7.77 19.07 21.77
N ARG A 287 8.89 19.01 21.05
CA ARG A 287 9.72 17.80 20.95
C ARG A 287 11.08 18.02 21.59
N TYR A 288 11.46 17.09 22.45
CA TYR A 288 12.80 16.98 23.02
C TYR A 288 13.50 15.73 22.48
N GLN A 289 14.69 15.90 21.94
CA GLN A 289 15.51 14.82 21.41
C GLN A 289 16.96 15.10 21.87
N PRO A 290 17.40 14.50 22.98
CA PRO A 290 18.79 14.60 23.43
C PRO A 290 19.73 14.03 22.37
N LEU A 291 20.95 14.58 22.30
CA LEU A 291 22.05 14.12 21.42
C LEU A 291 22.61 12.80 21.94
#